data_0d07c88aba2e48bcaff56772e2103f4a
#
_entry.id   0d07c88aba2e48bcaff56772e2103f4a
#
_cell.length_a   1.000
_cell.length_b   1.000
_cell.length_c   1.000
_cell.angle_alpha   90.00
_cell.angle_beta   90.00
_cell.angle_gamma   90.00
#
_symmetry.space_group_name_H-M   'P 1'
#
loop_
_entity.id
_entity.type
_entity.pdbx_description
1 polymer ?
#
loop_
_entity_poly.entity_id
_entity_poly.type
_entity_poly.pdbx_seq_one_letter_code
_entity_poly.pdbx_strand_id
1 'polypeptide(L)'
;SSIIFIFLAGEIIIFIIILYNRCQEKEVNIMAKTEEMLKNLEELINTPSVVGFYPEIHKKLAEMVGKFGYELEFDNKRTAYVRVPGKDSSKIVCVGAHLDTIGMQVRHVMDNGWIEVKNLGGVNFHNVEGENVYIHTRSGKTYEGMVICKSHSTHVFDDARSRERDKFNEAILLDEDV
;
A
#
# COMPACT_ATOMS: atom_id res chain seq x y z
N SER A 1 14.57 22.81 -15.41
CA SER A 1 13.23 22.24 -15.13
C SER A 1 13.25 21.65 -13.74
N SER A 2 12.28 21.98 -12.92
CA SER A 2 12.08 21.31 -11.64
C SER A 2 11.15 20.12 -11.88
N ILE A 3 11.49 18.95 -11.35
CA ILE A 3 10.66 17.75 -11.44
C ILE A 3 9.92 17.62 -10.12
N ILE A 4 8.60 17.55 -10.18
CA ILE A 4 7.73 17.32 -9.02
C ILE A 4 7.16 15.91 -9.16
N PHE A 5 7.37 15.08 -8.16
CA PHE A 5 6.76 13.76 -8.07
C PHE A 5 5.49 13.87 -7.21
N ILE A 6 4.36 13.52 -7.78
CA ILE A 6 3.07 13.49 -7.10
C ILE A 6 2.61 12.04 -7.03
N PHE A 7 2.34 11.56 -5.83
CA PHE A 7 1.78 10.24 -5.60
C PHE A 7 0.26 10.38 -5.42
N LEU A 8 -0.50 9.84 -6.35
CA LEU A 8 -1.97 9.90 -6.37
C LEU A 8 -2.55 8.55 -5.94
N ALA A 9 -3.63 8.60 -5.18
CA ALA A 9 -4.36 7.42 -4.74
C ALA A 9 -5.28 6.88 -5.86
N GLY A 10 -5.10 5.64 -6.29
CA GLY A 10 -6.03 4.92 -7.18
C GLY A 10 -5.40 4.15 -8.35
N GLU A 11 -5.44 2.83 -8.28
CA GLU A 11 -5.06 1.79 -9.25
C GLU A 11 -3.57 1.64 -9.63
N ILE A 12 -3.12 0.38 -9.59
CA ILE A 12 -1.70 -0.03 -9.58
C ILE A 12 -1.01 0.29 -10.90
N ILE A 13 -0.18 1.32 -10.91
CA ILE A 13 0.88 1.48 -11.91
C ILE A 13 2.16 1.81 -11.15
N ILE A 14 3.08 0.85 -11.09
CA ILE A 14 4.38 1.05 -10.48
C ILE A 14 5.28 1.77 -11.47
N PHE A 15 5.53 3.07 -11.25
CA PHE A 15 6.58 3.79 -11.96
C PHE A 15 7.84 3.85 -11.09
N ILE A 16 8.90 3.28 -11.64
CA ILE A 16 10.23 3.31 -11.06
C ILE A 16 10.81 4.69 -11.33
N ILE A 17 11.11 5.44 -10.28
CA ILE A 17 11.77 6.74 -10.37
C ILE A 17 13.22 6.51 -10.78
N ILE A 18 13.55 6.80 -12.04
CA ILE A 18 14.93 6.91 -12.48
C ILE A 18 15.32 8.38 -12.34
N LEU A 19 15.98 8.73 -11.25
CA LEU A 19 16.69 10.00 -11.18
C LEU A 19 17.90 9.93 -12.11
N TYR A 20 17.74 10.43 -13.34
CA TYR A 20 18.84 10.53 -14.29
C TYR A 20 19.69 11.75 -13.94
N ASN A 21 20.64 11.55 -13.05
CA ASN A 21 21.73 12.50 -12.91
C ASN A 21 22.69 12.31 -14.08
N ARG A 22 22.59 13.14 -15.10
CA ARG A 22 23.57 13.25 -16.16
C ARG A 22 24.80 13.98 -15.60
N CYS A 23 25.61 13.29 -14.84
CA CYS A 23 26.94 13.68 -14.48
C CYS A 23 27.87 12.62 -15.04
N GLN A 24 28.56 13.01 -16.10
CA GLN A 24 29.78 12.40 -16.69
C GLN A 24 29.87 10.86 -16.72
N GLU A 25 29.76 10.37 -17.94
CA GLU A 25 30.29 9.15 -18.51
C GLU A 25 31.11 8.24 -17.58
N LYS A 26 30.40 7.31 -16.95
CA LYS A 26 30.85 5.95 -16.70
C LYS A 26 29.72 5.05 -17.11
N GLU A 27 30.03 3.98 -17.83
CA GLU A 27 29.09 2.91 -18.15
C GLU A 27 28.46 2.42 -16.85
N VAL A 28 27.29 2.96 -16.55
CA VAL A 28 26.55 2.55 -15.37
C VAL A 28 25.96 1.19 -15.70
N ASN A 29 26.43 0.18 -15.02
CA ASN A 29 25.96 -1.18 -15.16
C ASN A 29 24.42 -1.21 -15.00
N ILE A 30 23.72 -1.39 -16.12
CA ILE A 30 22.25 -1.38 -16.19
C ILE A 30 21.68 -2.46 -15.27
N MET A 31 22.36 -3.59 -15.12
CA MET A 31 21.94 -4.68 -14.23
C MET A 31 21.94 -4.25 -12.75
N ALA A 32 22.98 -3.56 -12.29
CA ALA A 32 23.03 -3.09 -10.90
C ALA A 32 21.91 -2.08 -10.59
N LYS A 33 21.54 -1.24 -11.56
CA LYS A 33 20.37 -0.34 -11.41
C LYS A 33 19.04 -1.10 -11.38
N THR A 34 18.91 -2.15 -12.17
CA THR A 34 17.71 -2.98 -12.18
C THR A 34 17.53 -3.70 -10.84
N GLU A 35 18.60 -4.24 -10.27
CA GLU A 35 18.57 -4.88 -8.96
C GLU A 35 18.17 -3.90 -7.85
N GLU A 36 18.74 -2.69 -7.85
CA GLU A 36 18.37 -1.63 -6.91
C GLU A 36 16.90 -1.23 -7.06
N MET A 37 16.42 -1.11 -8.29
CA MET A 37 15.03 -0.78 -8.58
C MET A 37 14.08 -1.87 -8.07
N LEU A 38 14.40 -3.14 -8.32
CA LEU A 38 13.60 -4.27 -7.84
C LEU A 38 13.57 -4.33 -6.31
N LYS A 39 14.71 -4.09 -5.65
CA LYS A 39 14.79 -4.01 -4.21
C LYS A 39 13.92 -2.86 -3.65
N ASN A 40 14.00 -1.67 -4.24
CA ASN A 40 13.19 -0.54 -3.83
C ASN A 40 11.70 -0.83 -4.02
N LEU A 41 11.34 -1.49 -5.11
CA LEU A 41 9.98 -1.94 -5.38
C LEU A 41 9.50 -2.92 -4.30
N GLU A 42 10.29 -3.95 -4.01
CA GLU A 42 9.98 -4.93 -2.97
C GLU A 42 9.77 -4.27 -1.60
N GLU A 43 10.65 -3.32 -1.23
CA GLU A 43 10.50 -2.56 0.01
C GLU A 43 9.20 -1.75 0.06
N LEU A 44 8.80 -1.15 -1.06
CA LEU A 44 7.56 -0.33 -1.14
C LEU A 44 6.30 -1.19 -1.09
N ILE A 45 6.23 -2.28 -1.86
CA ILE A 45 5.03 -3.13 -1.89
C ILE A 45 4.83 -3.91 -0.59
N ASN A 46 5.89 -4.18 0.17
CA ASN A 46 5.83 -4.82 1.48
C ASN A 46 5.61 -3.81 2.63
N THR A 47 5.51 -2.51 2.34
CA THR A 47 5.20 -1.50 3.35
C THR A 47 3.70 -1.21 3.35
N PRO A 48 2.99 -1.36 4.49
CA PRO A 48 1.57 -1.08 4.58
C PRO A 48 1.23 0.34 4.12
N SER A 49 0.32 0.43 3.14
CA SER A 49 -0.03 1.69 2.48
C SER A 49 -1.50 1.76 2.04
N VAL A 50 -2.39 1.08 2.75
CA VAL A 50 -3.83 1.14 2.46
C VAL A 50 -4.34 2.57 2.55
N VAL A 51 -5.28 2.94 1.68
CA VAL A 51 -5.88 4.29 1.64
C VAL A 51 -6.30 4.74 3.04
N GLY A 52 -5.77 5.89 3.47
CA GLY A 52 -6.00 6.45 4.82
C GLY A 52 -5.02 5.97 5.89
N PHE A 53 -4.20 4.97 5.62
CA PHE A 53 -3.15 4.49 6.53
C PHE A 53 -1.76 4.75 5.93
N TYR A 54 -1.19 5.92 6.21
CA TYR A 54 0.05 6.37 5.57
C TYR A 54 1.30 6.43 6.47
N PRO A 55 1.28 6.22 7.80
CA PRO A 55 2.44 6.49 8.65
C PRO A 55 3.69 5.72 8.24
N GLU A 56 3.54 4.45 7.89
CA GLU A 56 4.66 3.57 7.55
C GLU A 56 5.21 3.88 6.16
N ILE A 57 4.35 4.02 5.16
CA ILE A 57 4.78 4.34 3.81
C ILE A 57 5.40 5.74 3.72
N HIS A 58 4.88 6.73 4.45
CA HIS A 58 5.47 8.06 4.48
C HIS A 58 6.87 8.04 5.11
N LYS A 59 7.07 7.28 6.19
CA LYS A 59 8.38 7.09 6.80
C LYS A 59 9.34 6.42 5.82
N LYS A 60 8.92 5.33 5.19
CA LYS A 60 9.72 4.61 4.19
C LYS A 60 10.13 5.52 3.04
N LEU A 61 9.20 6.29 2.48
CA LEU A 61 9.48 7.25 1.41
C LEU A 61 10.48 8.33 1.84
N ALA A 62 10.32 8.89 3.05
CA ALA A 62 11.24 9.91 3.56
C ALA A 62 12.66 9.35 3.71
N GLU A 63 12.80 8.11 4.18
CA GLU A 63 14.09 7.42 4.25
C GLU A 63 14.72 7.20 2.87
N MET A 64 13.93 6.75 1.89
CA MET A 64 14.40 6.50 0.53
C MET A 64 14.81 7.79 -0.18
N VAL A 65 13.99 8.83 -0.08
CA VAL A 65 14.24 10.16 -0.68
C VAL A 65 15.45 10.83 -0.03
N GLY A 66 15.58 10.70 1.30
CA GLY A 66 16.70 11.25 2.05
C GLY A 66 18.06 10.70 1.63
N LYS A 67 18.15 9.45 1.13
CA LYS A 67 19.38 8.87 0.58
C LYS A 67 19.92 9.67 -0.60
N PHE A 68 19.06 10.39 -1.30
CA PHE A 68 19.40 11.24 -2.44
C PHE A 68 19.58 12.72 -2.07
N GLY A 69 19.50 13.06 -0.78
CA GLY A 69 19.64 14.43 -0.27
C GLY A 69 18.42 15.32 -0.51
N TYR A 70 17.25 14.73 -0.74
CA TYR A 70 15.97 15.45 -0.90
C TYR A 70 15.08 15.28 0.32
N GLU A 71 14.15 16.22 0.51
CA GLU A 71 13.11 16.16 1.52
C GLU A 71 11.78 15.75 0.89
N LEU A 72 11.00 14.97 1.64
CA LEU A 72 9.65 14.61 1.29
C LEU A 72 8.68 15.68 1.82
N GLU A 73 7.92 16.29 0.94
CA GLU A 73 6.91 17.29 1.26
C GLU A 73 5.51 16.68 1.14
N PHE A 74 4.53 17.30 1.81
CA PHE A 74 3.14 16.84 1.78
C PHE A 74 2.18 17.99 1.51
N ASP A 75 1.15 17.72 0.73
CA ASP A 75 0.02 18.62 0.62
C ASP A 75 -1.01 18.40 1.76
N ASN A 76 -2.09 19.18 1.75
CA ASN A 76 -3.16 19.08 2.75
C ASN A 76 -4.00 17.79 2.64
N LYS A 77 -3.86 17.02 1.57
CA LYS A 77 -4.49 15.71 1.35
C LYS A 77 -3.55 14.54 1.64
N ARG A 78 -2.36 14.84 2.16
CA ARG A 78 -1.31 13.86 2.41
C ARG A 78 -0.66 13.28 1.16
N THR A 79 -0.80 13.91 0.00
CA THR A 79 -0.04 13.56 -1.19
C THR A 79 1.42 13.88 -0.93
N ALA A 80 2.29 12.88 -1.05
CA ALA A 80 3.72 13.05 -0.90
C ALA A 80 4.35 13.52 -2.22
N TYR A 81 5.28 14.45 -2.16
CA TYR A 81 6.02 14.91 -3.33
C TYR A 81 7.44 15.35 -2.99
N VAL A 82 8.29 15.36 -4.00
CA VAL A 82 9.69 15.78 -3.90
C VAL A 82 9.97 16.81 -4.99
N ARG A 83 10.67 17.88 -4.66
CA ARG A 83 11.13 18.89 -5.61
C ARG A 83 12.57 18.66 -5.96
N VAL A 84 12.81 18.32 -7.22
CA VAL A 84 14.15 18.13 -7.75
C VAL A 84 14.51 19.34 -8.60
N PRO A 85 15.53 20.14 -8.22
CA PRO A 85 15.94 21.31 -9.01
C PRO A 85 16.43 20.91 -10.41
N GLY A 86 15.95 21.59 -11.42
CA GLY A 86 16.37 21.40 -12.79
C GLY A 86 17.27 22.55 -13.29
N LYS A 87 17.81 22.42 -14.50
CA LYS A 87 18.63 23.46 -15.14
C LYS A 87 17.81 24.68 -15.58
N ASP A 88 16.55 24.48 -15.89
CA ASP A 88 15.61 25.52 -16.36
C ASP A 88 14.43 25.57 -15.40
N SER A 89 14.35 26.66 -14.63
CA SER A 89 13.27 26.90 -13.66
C SER A 89 11.98 27.44 -14.28
N SER A 90 11.98 27.78 -15.57
CA SER A 90 10.78 28.28 -16.27
C SER A 90 9.77 27.17 -16.58
N LYS A 91 10.18 25.88 -16.48
CA LYS A 91 9.36 24.72 -16.79
C LYS A 91 9.36 23.75 -15.63
N ILE A 92 8.18 23.25 -15.31
CA ILE A 92 7.98 22.21 -14.32
C ILE A 92 7.55 20.93 -15.05
N VAL A 93 8.26 19.84 -14.81
CA VAL A 93 7.83 18.50 -15.23
C VAL A 93 7.36 17.76 -13.98
N CYS A 94 6.13 17.28 -14.02
CA CYS A 94 5.54 16.49 -12.95
C CYS A 94 5.52 15.01 -13.38
N VAL A 95 6.05 14.14 -12.54
CA VAL A 95 5.93 12.69 -12.68
C VAL A 95 5.13 12.19 -11.50
N GLY A 96 4.05 11.47 -11.76
CA GLY A 96 3.14 10.96 -10.72
C GLY A 96 3.04 9.44 -10.76
N ALA A 97 2.93 8.86 -9.57
CA ALA A 97 2.60 7.45 -9.37
C ALA A 97 1.83 7.31 -8.06
N HIS A 98 1.10 6.20 -7.88
CA HIS A 98 0.48 5.92 -6.60
C HIS A 98 1.19 4.79 -5.85
N LEU A 99 1.07 4.82 -4.52
CA LEU A 99 1.66 3.84 -3.62
C LEU A 99 0.63 3.13 -2.75
N ASP A 100 -0.62 3.62 -2.77
CA ASP A 100 -1.67 3.00 -1.98
C ASP A 100 -2.01 1.62 -2.54
N THR A 101 -2.19 0.71 -1.61
CA THR A 101 -2.61 -0.67 -1.87
C THR A 101 -4.07 -0.86 -1.53
N ILE A 102 -4.66 -1.92 -2.08
CA ILE A 102 -5.98 -2.39 -1.63
C ILE A 102 -5.88 -2.89 -0.20
N GLY A 103 -6.99 -2.83 0.52
CA GLY A 103 -7.09 -3.36 1.88
C GLY A 103 -8.50 -3.20 2.44
N MET A 104 -8.58 -3.26 3.76
CA MET A 104 -9.87 -3.23 4.45
C MET A 104 -9.79 -2.32 5.66
N GLN A 105 -10.94 -1.76 6.02
CA GLN A 105 -11.12 -0.99 7.25
C GLN A 105 -12.06 -1.75 8.17
N VAL A 106 -11.70 -1.86 9.44
CA VAL A 106 -12.57 -2.42 10.46
C VAL A 106 -13.86 -1.58 10.56
N ARG A 107 -15.00 -2.23 10.42
CA ARG A 107 -16.33 -1.64 10.55
C ARG A 107 -16.92 -1.90 11.92
N HIS A 108 -16.81 -3.14 12.40
CA HIS A 108 -17.40 -3.60 13.63
C HIS A 108 -16.67 -4.83 14.17
N VAL A 109 -16.58 -4.94 15.48
CA VAL A 109 -16.16 -6.16 16.16
C VAL A 109 -17.40 -6.82 16.72
N MET A 110 -17.69 -8.04 16.27
CA MET A 110 -18.86 -8.80 16.66
C MET A 110 -18.69 -9.38 18.08
N ASP A 111 -19.79 -9.76 18.73
CA ASP A 111 -19.77 -10.34 20.07
C ASP A 111 -18.98 -11.66 20.16
N ASN A 112 -18.84 -12.38 19.06
CA ASN A 112 -18.03 -13.60 18.95
C ASN A 112 -16.55 -13.33 18.62
N GLY A 113 -16.11 -12.07 18.62
CA GLY A 113 -14.74 -11.67 18.32
C GLY A 113 -14.41 -11.54 16.82
N TRP A 114 -15.34 -11.89 15.92
CA TRP A 114 -15.10 -11.70 14.48
C TRP A 114 -15.14 -10.23 14.10
N ILE A 115 -14.32 -9.86 13.14
CA ILE A 115 -14.18 -8.48 12.69
C ILE A 115 -14.87 -8.31 11.34
N GLU A 116 -15.89 -7.50 11.30
CA GLU A 116 -16.50 -7.06 10.05
C GLU A 116 -15.72 -5.91 9.43
N VAL A 117 -15.60 -5.94 8.11
CA VAL A 117 -14.77 -5.01 7.36
C VAL A 117 -15.53 -4.27 6.28
N LYS A 118 -14.95 -3.15 5.87
CA LYS A 118 -15.30 -2.42 4.66
C LYS A 118 -14.08 -2.43 3.74
N ASN A 119 -14.29 -2.75 2.48
CA ASN A 119 -13.20 -2.70 1.49
C ASN A 119 -12.72 -1.26 1.26
N LEU A 120 -11.42 -1.13 1.08
CA LEU A 120 -10.73 0.06 0.61
C LEU A 120 -10.05 -0.31 -0.70
N GLY A 121 -10.45 0.36 -1.79
CA GLY A 121 -10.07 -0.02 -3.14
C GLY A 121 -10.82 -1.25 -3.66
N GLY A 122 -10.30 -1.86 -4.72
CA GLY A 122 -10.92 -2.94 -5.48
C GLY A 122 -10.67 -4.34 -4.89
N VAL A 123 -11.01 -4.58 -3.62
CA VAL A 123 -10.89 -5.91 -3.02
C VAL A 123 -11.87 -6.88 -3.66
N ASN A 124 -11.35 -7.96 -4.23
CA ASN A 124 -12.16 -9.09 -4.70
C ASN A 124 -12.26 -10.14 -3.59
N PHE A 125 -13.40 -10.21 -2.95
CA PHE A 125 -13.61 -11.09 -1.80
C PHE A 125 -13.48 -12.57 -2.13
N HIS A 126 -13.76 -12.99 -3.37
CA HIS A 126 -13.50 -14.37 -3.80
C HIS A 126 -12.02 -14.77 -3.77
N ASN A 127 -11.12 -13.79 -3.89
CA ASN A 127 -9.68 -14.06 -3.94
C ASN A 127 -9.00 -13.90 -2.57
N VAL A 128 -9.70 -13.36 -1.58
CA VAL A 128 -9.10 -13.10 -0.26
C VAL A 128 -9.63 -14.03 0.84
N GLU A 129 -10.68 -14.80 0.58
CA GLU A 129 -11.12 -15.84 1.52
C GLU A 129 -9.98 -16.86 1.76
N GLY A 130 -9.60 -17.04 3.01
CA GLY A 130 -8.47 -17.89 3.41
C GLY A 130 -7.10 -17.20 3.45
N GLU A 131 -7.02 -15.93 3.04
CA GLU A 131 -5.77 -15.17 3.12
C GLU A 131 -5.55 -14.59 4.51
N ASN A 132 -4.27 -14.58 4.93
CA ASN A 132 -3.87 -13.94 6.17
C ASN A 132 -3.81 -12.42 5.99
N VAL A 133 -4.20 -11.71 7.04
CA VAL A 133 -4.23 -10.25 7.07
C VAL A 133 -3.61 -9.71 8.36
N TYR A 134 -3.05 -8.51 8.28
CA TYR A 134 -2.57 -7.75 9.43
C TYR A 134 -3.58 -6.65 9.78
N ILE A 135 -3.96 -6.57 11.05
CA ILE A 135 -4.88 -5.56 11.58
C ILE A 135 -4.09 -4.56 12.40
N HIS A 136 -3.88 -3.37 11.86
CA HIS A 136 -3.16 -2.28 12.53
C HIS A 136 -4.11 -1.47 13.39
N THR A 137 -3.83 -1.37 14.69
CA THR A 137 -4.61 -0.58 15.63
C THR A 137 -4.08 0.84 15.78
N ARG A 138 -4.92 1.73 16.31
CA ARG A 138 -4.51 3.10 16.63
C ARG A 138 -3.45 3.18 17.74
N SER A 139 -3.37 2.16 18.60
CA SER A 139 -2.34 2.06 19.63
C SER A 139 -0.97 1.62 19.11
N GLY A 140 -0.90 1.24 17.83
CA GLY A 140 0.32 0.72 17.20
C GLY A 140 0.50 -0.80 17.36
N LYS A 141 -0.42 -1.51 18.05
CA LYS A 141 -0.40 -2.97 18.07
C LYS A 141 -0.91 -3.51 16.74
N THR A 142 -0.26 -4.53 16.20
CA THR A 142 -0.69 -5.27 15.03
C THR A 142 -1.15 -6.66 15.47
N TYR A 143 -2.29 -7.09 14.98
CA TYR A 143 -2.82 -8.44 15.14
C TYR A 143 -2.76 -9.16 13.80
N GLU A 144 -2.67 -10.48 13.86
CA GLU A 144 -2.82 -11.37 12.71
C GLU A 144 -4.19 -12.01 12.72
N GLY A 145 -4.69 -12.35 11.54
CA GLY A 145 -5.96 -13.02 11.37
C GLY A 145 -6.16 -13.46 9.93
N MET A 146 -7.25 -14.15 9.68
CA MET A 146 -7.57 -14.71 8.37
C MET A 146 -8.96 -14.25 7.92
N VAL A 147 -9.10 -13.96 6.64
CA VAL A 147 -10.40 -13.68 6.04
C VAL A 147 -11.19 -14.97 5.89
N ILE A 148 -12.39 -15.00 6.45
CA ILE A 148 -13.27 -16.17 6.41
C ILE A 148 -14.65 -15.79 5.86
N CYS A 149 -15.31 -16.70 5.17
CA CYS A 149 -16.75 -16.60 4.95
C CYS A 149 -17.49 -16.89 6.25
N LYS A 150 -18.51 -16.13 6.59
CA LYS A 150 -19.37 -16.38 7.78
C LYS A 150 -20.07 -17.74 7.72
N SER A 151 -20.31 -18.27 6.52
CA SER A 151 -20.79 -19.64 6.26
C SER A 151 -19.64 -20.51 5.72
N HIS A 152 -18.57 -20.65 6.48
CA HIS A 152 -17.30 -21.26 6.06
C HIS A 152 -17.27 -22.80 6.00
N SER A 153 -18.27 -23.49 6.52
CA SER A 153 -18.28 -24.96 6.61
C SER A 153 -19.54 -25.57 6.00
N THR A 154 -19.36 -26.42 4.99
CA THR A 154 -20.46 -27.15 4.33
C THR A 154 -21.14 -28.19 5.22
N HIS A 155 -20.54 -28.54 6.35
CA HIS A 155 -21.13 -29.46 7.34
C HIS A 155 -21.95 -28.74 8.42
N VAL A 156 -21.86 -27.42 8.49
CA VAL A 156 -22.52 -26.57 9.51
C VAL A 156 -23.53 -25.64 8.88
N PHE A 157 -23.27 -25.14 7.69
CA PHE A 157 -24.07 -24.13 7.01
C PHE A 157 -24.60 -24.69 5.67
N ASP A 158 -25.91 -24.73 5.52
CA ASP A 158 -26.55 -25.23 4.29
C ASP A 158 -26.20 -24.39 3.05
N ASP A 159 -25.92 -23.13 3.24
CA ASP A 159 -25.59 -22.15 2.18
C ASP A 159 -24.09 -21.93 1.97
N ALA A 160 -23.22 -22.68 2.62
CA ALA A 160 -21.77 -22.49 2.55
C ALA A 160 -21.22 -22.42 1.12
N ARG A 161 -21.83 -23.19 0.18
CA ARG A 161 -21.41 -23.25 -1.23
C ARG A 161 -22.02 -22.15 -2.10
N SER A 162 -23.15 -21.58 -1.67
CA SER A 162 -23.92 -20.59 -2.46
C SER A 162 -23.87 -19.19 -1.86
N ARG A 163 -23.32 -19.02 -0.66
CA ARG A 163 -23.18 -17.73 -0.01
C ARG A 163 -22.29 -16.82 -0.87
N GLU A 164 -22.76 -15.64 -1.18
CA GLU A 164 -22.00 -14.63 -1.90
C GLU A 164 -20.77 -14.21 -1.07
N ARG A 165 -19.62 -14.06 -1.75
CA ARG A 165 -18.37 -13.57 -1.15
C ARG A 165 -18.33 -12.05 -1.30
N ASP A 166 -18.69 -11.36 -0.24
CA ASP A 166 -18.77 -9.91 -0.18
C ASP A 166 -18.45 -9.38 1.22
N LYS A 167 -18.39 -8.06 1.36
CA LYS A 167 -18.10 -7.36 2.63
C LYS A 167 -19.12 -7.61 3.75
N PHE A 168 -20.27 -8.20 3.46
CA PHE A 168 -21.32 -8.51 4.46
C PHE A 168 -21.25 -9.96 4.92
N ASN A 169 -20.78 -10.82 4.06
CA ASN A 169 -20.74 -12.27 4.26
C ASN A 169 -19.36 -12.78 4.67
N GLU A 170 -18.34 -11.92 4.60
CA GLU A 170 -17.00 -12.23 5.10
C GLU A 170 -16.67 -11.43 6.35
N ALA A 171 -15.76 -11.98 7.13
CA ALA A 171 -15.22 -11.40 8.35
C ALA A 171 -13.75 -11.80 8.50
N ILE A 172 -13.05 -11.16 9.43
CA ILE A 172 -11.71 -11.59 9.84
C ILE A 172 -11.82 -12.32 11.17
N LEU A 173 -11.25 -13.51 11.22
CA LEU A 173 -11.02 -14.26 12.44
C LEU A 173 -9.60 -13.95 12.92
N LEU A 174 -9.48 -13.46 14.16
CA LEU A 174 -8.17 -13.21 14.78
C LEU A 174 -7.51 -14.51 15.22
N ASP A 175 -6.17 -14.55 15.19
CA ASP A 175 -5.37 -15.69 15.66
C ASP A 175 -5.20 -15.69 17.18
N GLU A 176 -5.60 -14.62 17.87
CA GLU A 176 -5.53 -14.49 19.32
C GLU A 176 -6.87 -13.98 19.91
N ASP A 177 -7.15 -14.38 21.13
CA ASP A 177 -8.28 -13.86 21.91
C ASP A 177 -7.99 -12.41 22.33
N VAL A 178 -8.95 -11.51 22.10
CA VAL A 178 -8.85 -10.08 22.39
C VAL A 178 -10.02 -9.59 23.24
#